data_abd60108f779a87e10146b29018dfc0e
#
_entry.id   abd60108f779a87e10146b29018dfc0e
#
_cell.length_a   1.000
_cell.length_b   1.000
_cell.length_c   1.000
_cell.angle_alpha   90.00
_cell.angle_beta   90.00
_cell.angle_gamma   90.00
#
_symmetry.space_group_name_H-M   'P 1'
#
loop_
_entity.id
_entity.type
_entity.pdbx_description
1 polymer ?
#
loop_
_entity_poly.entity_id
_entity_poly.type
_entity_poly.pdbx_seq_one_letter_code
_entity_poly.pdbx_strand_id
1 'polypeptide(L)'
;MKTVKHLLAFLMIILLAVFLCGCSQSAKAHAEKAIKKDLDLLKNLDSETTMQYISYQELFPDSDDSTELSADIKEVFSLFFQNFDYKILNIDVGNDTNEATATLRLSTIDAYSLAEDYNKASLKNAIINAAASDNATTEETTDSMVERYLLLDKLLKENTYDTVDRECSVKLHNTGRDKEEWEIIRSHSLENDLVGGLMTYLSDNDLLSPEETLTIYLTTLKTMDTKQLGNYLGIESLFSSSDTDKNSIATALVEQFHQNFDFEITSCNEESYTASIQTEITTFDSNAILTAYQAEQETYLNSADAVIDGSTKRYEKSLQLLLTNIKSNTATRKTSAVFHLTNDGVSWKLQDSNTSIGNAIFGTLSSSPVSE
;
A
#
# COMPACT_ATOMS: atom_id res chain seq x y z
N MET A 1 49.76 3.29 66.03
CA MET A 1 49.42 4.44 65.18
C MET A 1 49.30 4.13 63.64
N LYS A 2 50.09 3.22 63.07
CA LYS A 2 50.01 2.88 61.64
C LYS A 2 48.71 2.15 61.28
N THR A 3 48.22 1.22 62.08
CA THR A 3 46.98 0.44 61.83
C THR A 3 45.70 1.29 61.82
N VAL A 4 45.62 2.33 62.67
CA VAL A 4 44.47 3.24 62.74
C VAL A 4 44.37 4.12 61.49
N LYS A 5 45.52 4.53 60.91
CA LYS A 5 45.54 5.32 59.65
C LYS A 5 45.08 4.50 58.45
N HIS A 6 45.43 3.22 58.40
CA HIS A 6 44.99 2.32 57.35
C HIS A 6 43.45 2.03 57.46
N LEU A 7 42.96 1.86 58.69
CA LEU A 7 41.51 1.66 58.91
C LEU A 7 40.70 2.91 58.53
N LEU A 8 41.20 4.10 58.86
CA LEU A 8 40.55 5.36 58.51
C LEU A 8 40.57 5.59 57.01
N ALA A 9 41.66 5.28 56.28
CA ALA A 9 41.77 5.36 54.86
C ALA A 9 40.83 4.36 54.18
N PHE A 10 40.69 3.15 54.66
CA PHE A 10 39.77 2.14 54.13
C PHE A 10 38.31 2.53 54.36
N LEU A 11 38.00 3.11 55.56
CA LEU A 11 36.63 3.65 55.82
C LEU A 11 36.29 4.82 54.90
N MET A 12 37.26 5.68 54.59
CA MET A 12 37.08 6.82 53.68
C MET A 12 36.87 6.36 52.23
N ILE A 13 37.56 5.29 51.79
CA ILE A 13 37.36 4.70 50.46
C ILE A 13 35.97 4.06 50.34
N ILE A 14 35.52 3.36 51.40
CA ILE A 14 34.17 2.79 51.44
C ILE A 14 33.11 3.91 51.43
N LEU A 15 33.31 4.99 52.18
CA LEU A 15 32.40 6.13 52.21
C LEU A 15 32.34 6.81 50.83
N LEU A 16 33.49 6.99 50.13
CA LEU A 16 33.55 7.53 48.78
C LEU A 16 32.84 6.62 47.76
N ALA A 17 32.98 5.30 47.86
CA ALA A 17 32.31 4.33 47.02
C ALA A 17 30.76 4.36 47.18
N VAL A 18 30.29 4.55 48.41
CA VAL A 18 28.85 4.67 48.71
C VAL A 18 28.28 5.98 48.14
N PHE A 19 29.04 7.09 48.15
CA PHE A 19 28.61 8.33 47.54
C PHE A 19 28.53 8.26 45.99
N LEU A 20 29.45 7.54 45.38
CA LEU A 20 29.46 7.34 43.92
C LEU A 20 28.30 6.44 43.46
N CYS A 21 27.96 5.40 44.22
CA CYS A 21 26.78 4.56 43.93
C CYS A 21 25.45 5.29 44.15
N GLY A 22 25.37 6.19 45.14
CA GLY A 22 24.14 6.93 45.45
C GLY A 22 23.71 7.90 44.36
N CYS A 23 24.63 8.59 43.69
CA CYS A 23 24.34 9.56 42.67
C CYS A 23 23.80 8.91 41.37
N SER A 24 24.37 7.77 40.97
CA SER A 24 23.90 7.08 39.75
C SER A 24 22.52 6.45 39.94
N GLN A 25 22.19 5.98 41.13
CA GLN A 25 20.91 5.36 41.45
C GLN A 25 19.77 6.42 41.48
N SER A 26 20.05 7.64 41.95
CA SER A 26 19.11 8.76 41.91
C SER A 26 18.86 9.19 40.47
N ALA A 27 19.90 9.40 39.65
CA ALA A 27 19.77 9.78 38.25
C ALA A 27 18.99 8.73 37.44
N LYS A 28 19.21 7.45 37.68
CA LYS A 28 18.46 6.34 37.08
C LYS A 28 16.97 6.41 37.40
N ALA A 29 16.59 6.70 38.65
CA ALA A 29 15.20 6.81 39.07
C ALA A 29 14.50 8.04 38.44
N HIS A 30 15.22 9.15 38.26
CA HIS A 30 14.68 10.33 37.58
C HIS A 30 14.52 10.11 36.08
N ALA A 31 15.47 9.46 35.42
CA ALA A 31 15.35 9.06 34.02
C ALA A 31 14.17 8.10 33.80
N GLU A 32 14.00 7.10 34.67
CA GLU A 32 12.83 6.20 34.65
C GLU A 32 11.51 6.95 34.79
N LYS A 33 11.46 7.94 35.69
CA LYS A 33 10.25 8.79 35.87
C LYS A 33 9.93 9.59 34.60
N ALA A 34 10.95 10.12 33.92
CA ALA A 34 10.76 10.87 32.68
C ALA A 34 10.18 9.97 31.57
N ILE A 35 10.75 8.77 31.39
CA ILE A 35 10.23 7.79 30.44
C ILE A 35 8.76 7.47 30.71
N LYS A 36 8.44 7.14 31.96
CA LYS A 36 7.06 6.80 32.35
C LYS A 36 6.11 7.96 32.12
N LYS A 37 6.51 9.20 32.43
CA LYS A 37 5.69 10.39 32.24
C LYS A 37 5.23 10.51 30.79
N ASP A 38 6.14 10.35 29.83
CA ASP A 38 5.83 10.57 28.41
C ASP A 38 5.15 9.33 27.78
N LEU A 39 5.67 8.12 28.04
CA LEU A 39 5.10 6.91 27.44
C LEU A 39 3.75 6.50 28.05
N ASP A 40 3.48 6.83 29.32
CA ASP A 40 2.15 6.63 29.91
C ASP A 40 1.10 7.54 29.26
N LEU A 41 1.48 8.75 28.80
CA LEU A 41 0.56 9.61 28.05
C LEU A 41 0.24 9.02 26.67
N LEU A 42 1.24 8.46 25.96
CA LEU A 42 1.00 7.70 24.71
C LEU A 42 0.10 6.49 24.96
N LYS A 43 0.36 5.72 26.00
CA LYS A 43 -0.45 4.57 26.39
C LYS A 43 -1.91 4.95 26.73
N ASN A 44 -2.12 6.13 27.27
CA ASN A 44 -3.45 6.67 27.61
C ASN A 44 -4.09 7.46 26.45
N LEU A 45 -3.50 7.43 25.25
CA LEU A 45 -4.00 8.07 24.05
C LEU A 45 -4.11 9.61 24.17
N ASP A 46 -3.14 10.23 24.85
CA ASP A 46 -3.05 11.68 24.91
C ASP A 46 -2.64 12.25 23.55
N SER A 47 -3.56 12.93 22.89
CA SER A 47 -3.36 13.41 21.51
C SER A 47 -2.27 14.48 21.39
N GLU A 48 -2.08 15.33 22.42
CA GLU A 48 -1.02 16.35 22.38
C GLU A 48 0.37 15.69 22.46
N THR A 49 0.52 14.70 23.34
CA THR A 49 1.77 13.97 23.48
C THR A 49 2.07 13.13 22.24
N THR A 50 1.05 12.48 21.67
CA THR A 50 1.21 11.71 20.43
C THR A 50 1.75 12.61 19.32
N MET A 51 1.16 13.79 19.13
CA MET A 51 1.60 14.74 18.11
C MET A 51 2.99 15.35 18.38
N GLN A 52 3.47 15.34 19.63
CA GLN A 52 4.83 15.75 19.95
C GLN A 52 5.87 14.71 19.48
N TYR A 53 5.54 13.42 19.49
CA TYR A 53 6.45 12.36 19.12
C TYR A 53 6.36 11.97 17.64
N ILE A 54 5.23 12.18 16.99
CA ILE A 54 5.03 11.80 15.59
C ILE A 54 4.44 12.98 14.86
N SER A 55 5.24 13.63 14.02
CA SER A 55 4.71 14.64 13.12
C SER A 55 4.03 13.96 11.94
N TYR A 56 2.96 14.56 11.45
CA TYR A 56 2.23 14.05 10.30
C TYR A 56 3.09 13.91 9.04
N GLN A 57 4.07 14.80 8.87
CA GLN A 57 4.99 14.80 7.73
C GLN A 57 6.02 13.66 7.80
N GLU A 58 6.26 13.10 8.98
CA GLU A 58 7.28 12.06 9.12
C GLU A 58 6.80 10.68 8.65
N LEU A 59 5.50 10.40 8.72
CA LEU A 59 4.93 9.20 8.13
C LEU A 59 4.92 9.25 6.60
N PHE A 60 4.74 10.44 6.02
CA PHE A 60 4.66 10.65 4.57
C PHE A 60 5.48 11.88 4.15
N PRO A 61 6.82 11.78 4.14
CA PRO A 61 7.71 12.92 3.90
C PRO A 61 7.59 13.53 2.50
N ASP A 62 7.10 12.78 1.53
CA ASP A 62 6.96 13.22 0.13
C ASP A 62 5.64 13.92 -0.17
N SER A 63 4.82 14.18 0.85
CA SER A 63 3.56 14.89 0.66
C SER A 63 3.77 16.40 0.73
N ASP A 64 3.44 17.11 -0.33
CA ASP A 64 3.60 18.59 -0.46
C ASP A 64 2.58 19.42 0.34
N ASP A 65 1.69 18.80 1.10
CA ASP A 65 0.52 19.48 1.68
C ASP A 65 0.79 19.96 3.10
N SER A 66 0.84 21.29 3.27
CA SER A 66 0.90 21.97 4.57
C SER A 66 -0.47 22.13 5.23
N THR A 67 -1.48 21.37 4.82
CA THR A 67 -2.85 21.49 5.28
C THR A 67 -2.98 21.06 6.75
N GLU A 68 -3.62 21.88 7.59
CA GLU A 68 -4.01 21.44 8.94
C GLU A 68 -4.94 20.24 8.85
N LEU A 69 -4.50 19.12 9.41
CA LEU A 69 -5.25 17.88 9.40
C LEU A 69 -6.56 18.03 10.22
N SER A 70 -7.65 17.57 9.64
CA SER A 70 -8.96 17.55 10.30
C SER A 70 -8.97 16.68 11.57
N ALA A 71 -10.01 16.86 12.42
CA ALA A 71 -10.16 16.06 13.64
C ALA A 71 -10.23 14.55 13.36
N ASP A 72 -10.74 14.16 12.19
CA ASP A 72 -10.87 12.75 11.79
C ASP A 72 -9.51 12.09 11.60
N ILE A 73 -8.52 12.83 11.10
CA ILE A 73 -7.16 12.29 10.91
C ILE A 73 -6.42 12.14 12.24
N LYS A 74 -6.74 12.95 13.24
CA LYS A 74 -6.19 12.79 14.60
C LYS A 74 -6.60 11.46 15.24
N GLU A 75 -7.73 10.90 14.84
CA GLU A 75 -8.21 9.61 15.31
C GLU A 75 -7.28 8.45 14.89
N VAL A 76 -6.61 8.57 13.74
CA VAL A 76 -5.65 7.55 13.24
C VAL A 76 -4.60 7.21 14.31
N PHE A 77 -4.05 8.24 14.98
CA PHE A 77 -3.05 8.02 16.01
C PHE A 77 -3.63 7.34 17.25
N SER A 78 -4.87 7.64 17.61
CA SER A 78 -5.57 6.96 18.71
C SER A 78 -5.77 5.47 18.41
N LEU A 79 -6.13 5.14 17.18
CA LEU A 79 -6.26 3.75 16.72
C LEU A 79 -4.91 3.04 16.70
N PHE A 80 -3.86 3.75 16.25
CA PHE A 80 -2.52 3.23 16.16
C PHE A 80 -1.94 2.84 17.54
N PHE A 81 -2.16 3.69 18.55
CA PHE A 81 -1.67 3.48 19.91
C PHE A 81 -2.65 2.72 20.81
N GLN A 82 -3.78 2.24 20.30
CA GLN A 82 -4.81 1.59 21.10
C GLN A 82 -4.29 0.42 21.96
N ASN A 83 -3.31 -0.34 21.44
CA ASN A 83 -2.71 -1.49 22.11
C ASN A 83 -1.23 -1.24 22.47
N PHE A 84 -0.81 0.03 22.50
CA PHE A 84 0.55 0.38 22.85
C PHE A 84 0.84 0.05 24.31
N ASP A 85 1.94 -0.64 24.55
CA ASP A 85 2.51 -0.88 25.88
C ASP A 85 4.04 -0.81 25.83
N TYR A 86 4.67 -0.65 26.99
CA TYR A 86 6.12 -0.62 27.08
C TYR A 86 6.63 -1.22 28.37
N LYS A 87 7.86 -1.71 28.34
CA LYS A 87 8.60 -2.18 29.52
C LYS A 87 10.02 -1.66 29.48
N ILE A 88 10.44 -0.99 30.57
CA ILE A 88 11.82 -0.58 30.75
C ILE A 88 12.66 -1.81 31.15
N LEU A 89 13.62 -2.17 30.31
CA LEU A 89 14.51 -3.33 30.54
C LEU A 89 15.76 -2.93 31.29
N ASN A 90 16.37 -1.81 30.90
CA ASN A 90 17.60 -1.28 31.54
C ASN A 90 17.64 0.25 31.35
N ILE A 91 18.39 0.91 32.26
CA ILE A 91 18.77 2.32 32.13
C ILE A 91 20.24 2.43 32.51
N ASP A 92 21.05 2.91 31.59
CA ASP A 92 22.48 3.19 31.79
C ASP A 92 22.69 4.70 31.84
N VAL A 93 23.23 5.20 32.93
CA VAL A 93 23.53 6.61 33.14
C VAL A 93 24.99 6.86 32.83
N GLY A 94 25.30 7.85 32.02
CA GLY A 94 26.65 8.25 31.66
C GLY A 94 27.51 8.66 32.88
N ASN A 95 28.79 8.61 32.71
CA ASN A 95 29.74 8.89 33.81
C ASN A 95 29.65 10.34 34.36
N ASP A 96 29.21 11.28 33.51
CA ASP A 96 28.98 12.69 33.89
C ASP A 96 27.57 12.94 34.43
N THR A 97 26.72 11.92 34.46
CA THR A 97 25.30 11.97 34.93
C THR A 97 24.39 12.95 34.22
N ASN A 98 24.78 13.43 33.04
CA ASN A 98 23.93 14.33 32.23
C ASN A 98 23.23 13.63 31.08
N GLU A 99 23.64 12.44 30.72
CA GLU A 99 23.04 11.62 29.67
C GLU A 99 22.71 10.23 30.22
N ALA A 100 21.64 9.67 29.74
CA ALA A 100 21.25 8.30 30.00
C ALA A 100 20.74 7.64 28.71
N THR A 101 20.90 6.32 28.65
CA THR A 101 20.34 5.49 27.61
C THR A 101 19.46 4.41 28.25
N ALA A 102 18.21 4.36 27.87
CA ALA A 102 17.30 3.32 28.31
C ALA A 102 17.04 2.32 27.18
N THR A 103 17.06 1.03 27.54
CA THR A 103 16.56 -0.04 26.66
C THR A 103 15.14 -0.34 27.05
N LEU A 104 14.23 -0.22 26.10
CA LEU A 104 12.82 -0.50 26.28
C LEU A 104 12.40 -1.69 25.41
N ARG A 105 11.39 -2.40 25.87
CA ARG A 105 10.58 -3.26 25.01
C ARG A 105 9.26 -2.53 24.79
N LEU A 106 8.94 -2.26 23.52
CA LEU A 106 7.69 -1.67 23.09
C LEU A 106 6.80 -2.77 22.53
N SER A 107 5.53 -2.73 22.91
CA SER A 107 4.47 -3.53 22.29
C SER A 107 3.66 -2.57 21.39
N THR A 108 3.73 -2.76 20.10
CA THR A 108 3.11 -1.90 19.09
C THR A 108 2.25 -2.73 18.15
N ILE A 109 1.40 -2.08 17.36
CA ILE A 109 0.70 -2.74 16.25
C ILE A 109 1.72 -3.42 15.32
N ASP A 110 1.33 -4.51 14.64
CA ASP A 110 2.08 -5.10 13.55
C ASP A 110 2.12 -4.14 12.35
N ALA A 111 3.09 -3.24 12.41
CA ALA A 111 3.26 -2.19 11.41
C ALA A 111 3.71 -2.71 10.05
N TYR A 112 4.30 -3.92 9.98
CA TYR A 112 4.63 -4.55 8.70
C TYR A 112 3.36 -4.95 7.96
N SER A 113 2.45 -5.68 8.61
CA SER A 113 1.18 -6.07 8.01
C SER A 113 0.31 -4.87 7.65
N LEU A 114 0.33 -3.81 8.48
CA LEU A 114 -0.38 -2.56 8.17
C LEU A 114 0.21 -1.86 6.93
N ALA A 115 1.54 -1.77 6.82
CA ALA A 115 2.20 -1.16 5.66
C ALA A 115 1.95 -1.96 4.37
N GLU A 116 1.96 -3.28 4.46
CA GLU A 116 1.65 -4.17 3.34
C GLU A 116 0.22 -3.94 2.84
N ASP A 117 -0.77 -3.94 3.74
CA ASP A 117 -2.18 -3.66 3.40
C ASP A 117 -2.35 -2.24 2.85
N TYR A 118 -1.62 -1.27 3.41
CA TYR A 118 -1.62 0.11 2.92
C TYR A 118 -1.11 0.20 1.48
N ASN A 119 0.03 -0.41 1.17
CA ASN A 119 0.60 -0.38 -0.18
C ASN A 119 -0.30 -1.12 -1.19
N LYS A 120 -0.92 -2.24 -0.81
CA LYS A 120 -1.91 -2.96 -1.64
C LYS A 120 -3.11 -2.07 -1.95
N ALA A 121 -3.66 -1.41 -0.95
CA ALA A 121 -4.83 -0.54 -1.11
C ALA A 121 -4.49 0.75 -1.89
N SER A 122 -3.32 1.35 -1.64
CA SER A 122 -2.83 2.53 -2.37
C SER A 122 -2.63 2.22 -3.85
N LEU A 123 -1.95 1.13 -4.18
CA LEU A 123 -1.78 0.69 -5.57
C LEU A 123 -3.12 0.44 -6.27
N LYS A 124 -4.04 -0.26 -5.60
CA LYS A 124 -5.39 -0.50 -6.13
C LYS A 124 -6.12 0.83 -6.42
N ASN A 125 -6.07 1.79 -5.50
CA ASN A 125 -6.69 3.10 -5.68
C ASN A 125 -6.04 3.86 -6.85
N ALA A 126 -4.71 3.83 -6.98
CA ALA A 126 -4.01 4.46 -8.10
C ALA A 126 -4.46 3.88 -9.46
N ILE A 127 -4.61 2.56 -9.57
CA ILE A 127 -5.10 1.90 -10.78
C ILE A 127 -6.54 2.32 -11.10
N ILE A 128 -7.42 2.38 -10.10
CA ILE A 128 -8.83 2.80 -10.27
C ILE A 128 -8.90 4.27 -10.67
N ASN A 129 -8.11 5.14 -10.05
CA ASN A 129 -8.06 6.56 -10.36
C ASN A 129 -7.55 6.81 -11.79
N ALA A 130 -6.51 6.09 -12.22
CA ALA A 130 -6.03 6.12 -13.59
C ALA A 130 -7.12 5.70 -14.59
N ALA A 131 -7.92 4.68 -14.25
CA ALA A 131 -9.04 4.22 -15.08
C ALA A 131 -10.24 5.20 -15.13
N ALA A 132 -10.40 6.04 -14.11
CA ALA A 132 -11.48 7.03 -14.05
C ALA A 132 -11.17 8.31 -14.84
N SER A 133 -9.90 8.60 -15.13
CA SER A 133 -9.46 9.81 -15.83
C SER A 133 -9.66 9.67 -17.32
N ASP A 134 -10.40 10.62 -17.94
CA ASP A 134 -10.60 10.66 -19.41
C ASP A 134 -9.32 11.04 -20.20
N ASN A 135 -8.24 11.41 -19.50
CA ASN A 135 -6.92 11.66 -20.06
C ASN A 135 -5.93 10.77 -19.32
N ALA A 136 -5.56 9.65 -19.92
CA ALA A 136 -4.52 8.76 -19.43
C ALA A 136 -3.10 9.38 -19.60
N THR A 137 -2.92 10.60 -19.15
CA THR A 137 -1.59 11.11 -18.84
C THR A 137 -1.25 10.53 -17.49
N THR A 138 -0.23 9.72 -17.45
CA THR A 138 0.47 9.21 -16.27
C THR A 138 1.14 10.35 -15.47
N GLU A 139 0.42 11.44 -15.22
CA GLU A 139 0.77 12.30 -14.12
C GLU A 139 0.33 11.56 -12.86
N GLU A 140 1.31 11.10 -12.11
CA GLU A 140 1.12 10.64 -10.74
C GLU A 140 0.25 11.68 -10.05
N THR A 141 -1.04 11.37 -9.87
CA THR A 141 -1.85 12.14 -8.93
C THR A 141 -1.20 11.88 -7.58
N THR A 142 -0.40 12.84 -7.13
CA THR A 142 0.19 12.83 -5.80
C THR A 142 -0.98 12.71 -4.84
N ASP A 143 -1.15 11.52 -4.26
CA ASP A 143 -2.14 11.34 -3.20
C ASP A 143 -1.87 12.41 -2.16
N SER A 144 -2.87 13.24 -1.88
CA SER A 144 -2.71 14.26 -0.86
C SER A 144 -2.43 13.59 0.48
N MET A 145 -1.71 14.28 1.37
CA MET A 145 -1.45 13.78 2.73
C MET A 145 -2.76 13.32 3.40
N VAL A 146 -3.85 14.05 3.18
CA VAL A 146 -5.19 13.74 3.70
C VAL A 146 -5.68 12.37 3.21
N GLU A 147 -5.55 12.08 1.92
CA GLU A 147 -5.98 10.79 1.34
C GLU A 147 -5.18 9.63 1.89
N ARG A 148 -3.87 9.82 2.09
CA ARG A 148 -3.00 8.81 2.71
C ARG A 148 -3.42 8.49 4.15
N TYR A 149 -3.73 9.50 4.94
CA TYR A 149 -4.23 9.28 6.32
C TYR A 149 -5.64 8.69 6.36
N LEU A 150 -6.53 9.08 5.46
CA LEU A 150 -7.86 8.48 5.36
C LEU A 150 -7.79 7.00 4.98
N LEU A 151 -6.81 6.62 4.17
CA LEU A 151 -6.57 5.22 3.83
C LEU A 151 -6.08 4.44 5.06
N LEU A 152 -5.13 5.00 5.84
CA LEU A 152 -4.69 4.39 7.11
C LEU A 152 -5.85 4.27 8.11
N ASP A 153 -6.65 5.32 8.28
CA ASP A 153 -7.83 5.31 9.16
C ASP A 153 -8.77 4.17 8.80
N LYS A 154 -9.09 4.06 7.51
CA LYS A 154 -9.94 3.00 6.99
C LYS A 154 -9.38 1.62 7.32
N LEU A 155 -8.10 1.38 7.04
CA LEU A 155 -7.46 0.09 7.29
C LEU A 155 -7.45 -0.27 8.77
N LEU A 156 -7.14 0.69 9.65
CA LEU A 156 -7.14 0.50 11.10
C LEU A 156 -8.54 0.23 11.68
N LYS A 157 -9.60 0.72 11.04
CA LYS A 157 -10.99 0.48 11.44
C LYS A 157 -11.56 -0.84 10.90
N GLU A 158 -11.18 -1.20 9.68
CA GLU A 158 -11.74 -2.37 8.98
C GLU A 158 -10.98 -3.67 9.30
N ASN A 159 -9.69 -3.59 9.60
CA ASN A 159 -8.82 -4.74 9.87
C ASN A 159 -8.42 -4.83 11.34
N THR A 160 -8.00 -6.00 11.75
CA THR A 160 -7.40 -6.24 13.06
C THR A 160 -5.96 -6.65 12.86
N TYR A 161 -5.04 -5.91 13.47
CA TYR A 161 -3.61 -6.20 13.43
C TYR A 161 -3.14 -6.72 14.79
N ASP A 162 -2.25 -7.69 14.75
CA ASP A 162 -1.63 -8.25 15.96
C ASP A 162 -0.74 -7.20 16.64
N THR A 163 -0.32 -7.49 17.87
CA THR A 163 0.65 -6.70 18.60
C THR A 163 2.00 -7.38 18.54
N VAL A 164 3.06 -6.62 18.23
CA VAL A 164 4.44 -7.10 18.10
C VAL A 164 5.33 -6.41 19.12
N ASP A 165 6.16 -7.20 19.79
CA ASP A 165 7.16 -6.70 20.74
C ASP A 165 8.49 -6.38 20.04
N ARG A 166 9.04 -5.19 20.31
CA ARG A 166 10.35 -4.76 19.81
C ARG A 166 11.21 -4.15 20.90
N GLU A 167 12.50 -4.32 20.81
CA GLU A 167 13.45 -3.61 21.69
C GLU A 167 13.96 -2.35 20.99
N CYS A 168 13.91 -1.23 21.68
CA CYS A 168 14.43 0.05 21.22
C CYS A 168 15.34 0.71 22.26
N SER A 169 16.09 1.69 21.81
CA SER A 169 16.99 2.48 22.65
C SER A 169 16.53 3.93 22.71
N VAL A 170 16.28 4.42 23.90
CA VAL A 170 15.83 5.79 24.16
C VAL A 170 16.95 6.57 24.84
N LYS A 171 17.34 7.68 24.26
CA LYS A 171 18.31 8.61 24.85
C LYS A 171 17.59 9.67 25.67
N LEU A 172 18.17 10.00 26.82
CA LEU A 172 17.67 11.05 27.70
C LEU A 172 18.83 12.00 28.06
N HIS A 173 18.48 13.25 28.27
CA HIS A 173 19.41 14.22 28.80
C HIS A 173 18.82 14.93 30.04
N ASN A 174 19.69 15.40 30.90
CA ASN A 174 19.33 16.16 32.08
C ASN A 174 19.34 17.64 31.73
N THR A 175 18.20 18.31 31.83
CA THR A 175 18.01 19.74 31.53
C THR A 175 18.14 20.64 32.76
N GLY A 176 18.03 20.07 33.96
CA GLY A 176 17.98 20.81 35.21
C GLY A 176 19.35 21.04 35.86
N ARG A 177 19.51 22.17 36.61
CA ARG A 177 20.68 22.47 37.42
C ARG A 177 20.86 21.45 38.57
N ASP A 178 19.74 20.87 39.02
CA ASP A 178 19.70 19.99 40.21
C ASP A 178 19.70 18.49 39.85
N LYS A 179 19.96 18.11 38.60
CA LYS A 179 20.01 16.73 38.08
C LYS A 179 18.70 15.92 38.27
N GLU A 180 17.58 16.57 38.47
CA GLU A 180 16.28 15.95 38.71
C GLU A 180 15.36 16.02 37.49
N GLU A 181 15.66 16.89 36.50
CA GLU A 181 14.84 17.11 35.30
C GLU A 181 15.48 16.38 34.11
N TRP A 182 14.89 15.26 33.77
CA TRP A 182 15.27 14.47 32.60
C TRP A 182 14.22 14.56 31.53
N GLU A 183 14.66 14.62 30.26
CA GLU A 183 13.81 14.64 29.08
C GLU A 183 14.28 13.61 28.06
N ILE A 184 13.34 13.00 27.35
CA ILE A 184 13.63 12.11 26.22
C ILE A 184 14.16 12.95 25.05
N ILE A 185 15.30 12.55 24.49
CA ILE A 185 15.81 13.13 23.26
C ILE A 185 15.03 12.52 22.09
N ARG A 186 14.23 13.34 21.43
CA ARG A 186 13.53 12.95 20.23
C ARG A 186 14.51 12.65 19.11
N SER A 187 14.21 11.63 18.33
CA SER A 187 14.94 11.27 17.13
C SER A 187 14.01 10.52 16.17
N HIS A 188 14.27 10.62 14.89
CA HIS A 188 13.54 9.89 13.87
C HIS A 188 13.51 8.36 14.13
N SER A 189 14.62 7.81 14.65
CA SER A 189 14.66 6.38 15.05
C SER A 189 13.66 6.07 16.15
N LEU A 190 13.58 6.91 17.21
CA LEU A 190 12.62 6.70 18.31
C LEU A 190 11.18 6.83 17.81
N GLU A 191 10.92 7.82 16.99
CA GLU A 191 9.59 8.06 16.40
C GLU A 191 9.15 6.85 15.55
N ASN A 192 10.05 6.33 14.73
CA ASN A 192 9.80 5.12 13.96
C ASN A 192 9.60 3.87 14.86
N ASP A 193 10.38 3.73 15.92
CA ASP A 193 10.22 2.63 16.89
C ASP A 193 8.86 2.70 17.60
N LEU A 194 8.39 3.90 17.98
CA LEU A 194 7.09 4.10 18.61
C LEU A 194 5.91 3.70 17.70
N VAL A 195 6.06 3.86 16.40
CA VAL A 195 5.06 3.40 15.40
C VAL A 195 5.37 2.00 14.85
N GLY A 196 6.13 1.20 15.58
CA GLY A 196 6.42 -0.19 15.20
C GLY A 196 7.26 -0.35 13.95
N GLY A 197 7.98 0.68 13.50
CA GLY A 197 8.77 0.67 12.28
C GLY A 197 7.98 1.06 11.02
N LEU A 198 6.76 1.57 11.14
CA LEU A 198 5.89 1.87 10.00
C LEU A 198 6.55 2.77 8.97
N MET A 199 7.28 3.81 9.41
CA MET A 199 7.97 4.73 8.50
C MET A 199 8.98 4.00 7.60
N THR A 200 9.72 3.05 8.17
CA THR A 200 10.67 2.23 7.41
C THR A 200 9.95 1.34 6.41
N TYR A 201 8.86 0.69 6.81
CA TYR A 201 8.11 -0.19 5.91
C TYR A 201 7.40 0.57 4.79
N LEU A 202 6.83 1.75 5.07
CA LEU A 202 6.22 2.58 4.03
C LEU A 202 7.24 3.12 3.00
N SER A 203 8.52 3.18 3.39
CA SER A 203 9.64 3.59 2.52
C SER A 203 10.35 2.39 1.87
N ASP A 204 9.91 1.16 2.14
CA ASP A 204 10.51 -0.03 1.57
C ASP A 204 9.96 -0.26 0.16
N ASN A 205 10.81 -0.10 -0.83
CA ASN A 205 10.46 -0.25 -2.25
C ASN A 205 10.20 -1.70 -2.67
N ASP A 206 10.55 -2.66 -1.82
CA ASP A 206 10.35 -4.10 -2.03
C ASP A 206 9.29 -4.69 -1.09
N LEU A 207 8.53 -3.84 -0.37
CA LEU A 207 7.49 -4.31 0.56
C LEU A 207 6.43 -5.17 -0.15
N LEU A 208 6.06 -4.81 -1.37
CA LEU A 208 5.29 -5.68 -2.27
C LEU A 208 6.23 -6.30 -3.30
N SER A 209 6.20 -7.62 -3.41
CA SER A 209 6.93 -8.33 -4.47
C SER A 209 6.40 -8.00 -5.87
N PRO A 210 7.18 -8.25 -6.94
CA PRO A 210 6.69 -8.11 -8.31
C PRO A 210 5.42 -8.94 -8.58
N GLU A 211 5.35 -10.15 -8.02
CA GLU A 211 4.21 -11.07 -8.17
C GLU A 211 2.96 -10.54 -7.49
N GLU A 212 3.07 -9.99 -6.26
CA GLU A 212 1.96 -9.34 -5.56
C GLU A 212 1.50 -8.10 -6.30
N THR A 213 2.44 -7.28 -6.80
CA THR A 213 2.15 -6.09 -7.60
C THR A 213 1.34 -6.47 -8.84
N LEU A 214 1.79 -7.45 -9.63
CA LEU A 214 1.03 -7.91 -10.81
C LEU A 214 -0.34 -8.47 -10.42
N THR A 215 -0.42 -9.21 -9.30
CA THR A 215 -1.68 -9.76 -8.78
C THR A 215 -2.68 -8.64 -8.48
N ILE A 216 -2.23 -7.54 -7.88
CA ILE A 216 -3.09 -6.37 -7.60
C ILE A 216 -3.56 -5.73 -8.90
N TYR A 217 -2.67 -5.55 -9.88
CA TYR A 217 -3.07 -5.05 -11.21
C TYR A 217 -4.17 -5.91 -11.83
N LEU A 218 -3.94 -7.20 -11.99
CA LEU A 218 -4.87 -8.09 -12.68
C LEU A 218 -6.20 -8.29 -11.92
N THR A 219 -6.15 -8.37 -10.58
CA THR A 219 -7.38 -8.46 -9.77
C THR A 219 -8.17 -7.16 -9.76
N THR A 220 -7.51 -6.00 -9.83
CA THR A 220 -8.19 -4.71 -9.91
C THR A 220 -8.96 -4.57 -11.22
N LEU A 221 -8.40 -5.01 -12.36
CA LEU A 221 -9.11 -5.01 -13.63
C LEU A 221 -10.46 -5.76 -13.53
N LYS A 222 -10.50 -6.84 -12.77
CA LYS A 222 -11.72 -7.65 -12.57
C LYS A 222 -12.85 -6.91 -11.84
N THR A 223 -12.55 -5.78 -11.20
CA THR A 223 -13.52 -4.95 -10.47
C THR A 223 -13.98 -3.72 -11.26
N MET A 224 -13.38 -3.44 -12.42
CA MET A 224 -13.65 -2.26 -13.22
C MET A 224 -14.98 -2.41 -13.99
N ASP A 225 -15.72 -1.31 -14.09
CA ASP A 225 -16.87 -1.23 -15.00
C ASP A 225 -16.43 -1.07 -16.48
N THR A 226 -17.40 -1.03 -17.39
CA THR A 226 -17.15 -0.94 -18.84
C THR A 226 -16.33 0.30 -19.20
N LYS A 227 -16.66 1.47 -18.63
CA LYS A 227 -15.94 2.72 -18.92
C LYS A 227 -14.53 2.69 -18.38
N GLN A 228 -14.37 2.29 -17.12
CA GLN A 228 -13.06 2.19 -16.47
C GLN A 228 -12.12 1.23 -17.21
N LEU A 229 -12.63 0.05 -17.57
CA LEU A 229 -11.83 -0.94 -18.27
C LEU A 229 -11.42 -0.45 -19.68
N GLY A 230 -12.34 0.21 -20.39
CA GLY A 230 -12.06 0.82 -21.69
C GLY A 230 -10.98 1.89 -21.62
N ASN A 231 -11.11 2.83 -20.70
CA ASN A 231 -10.14 3.90 -20.49
C ASN A 231 -8.75 3.34 -20.09
N TYR A 232 -8.74 2.43 -19.11
CA TYR A 232 -7.48 1.89 -18.57
C TYR A 232 -6.71 1.06 -19.60
N LEU A 233 -7.40 0.24 -20.40
CA LEU A 233 -6.74 -0.62 -21.40
C LEU A 233 -6.48 0.08 -22.73
N GLY A 234 -6.86 1.35 -22.89
CA GLY A 234 -6.68 2.10 -24.11
C GLY A 234 -7.49 1.56 -25.29
N ILE A 235 -8.61 0.87 -25.01
CA ILE A 235 -9.52 0.28 -25.99
C ILE A 235 -10.87 1.01 -26.02
N GLU A 236 -10.83 2.31 -25.74
CA GLU A 236 -12.01 3.19 -25.68
C GLU A 236 -12.87 3.11 -26.95
N SER A 237 -12.24 2.97 -28.12
CA SER A 237 -12.94 2.84 -29.40
C SER A 237 -13.90 1.65 -29.46
N LEU A 238 -13.66 0.62 -28.62
CA LEU A 238 -14.57 -0.51 -28.46
C LEU A 238 -15.69 -0.23 -27.46
N PHE A 239 -15.47 0.67 -26.49
CA PHE A 239 -16.32 0.85 -25.31
C PHE A 239 -17.01 2.21 -25.24
N SER A 240 -16.53 3.23 -25.94
CA SER A 240 -17.17 4.57 -25.98
C SER A 240 -17.83 4.83 -27.31
N SER A 241 -19.13 4.74 -27.36
CA SER A 241 -19.90 5.09 -28.53
C SER A 241 -21.22 5.78 -28.14
N SER A 242 -21.68 6.72 -28.96
CA SER A 242 -23.04 7.25 -28.86
C SER A 242 -24.08 6.25 -29.39
N ASP A 243 -23.64 5.16 -30.00
CA ASP A 243 -24.47 4.10 -30.54
C ASP A 243 -24.84 3.10 -29.44
N THR A 244 -26.13 2.87 -29.23
CA THR A 244 -26.68 1.97 -28.22
C THR A 244 -26.24 0.53 -28.43
N ASP A 245 -26.13 0.08 -29.70
CA ASP A 245 -25.77 -1.29 -30.02
C ASP A 245 -24.27 -1.54 -29.71
N LYS A 246 -23.41 -0.57 -30.04
CA LYS A 246 -21.96 -0.65 -29.65
C LYS A 246 -21.77 -0.66 -28.13
N ASN A 247 -22.53 0.16 -27.39
CA ASN A 247 -22.50 0.14 -25.94
C ASN A 247 -22.97 -1.20 -25.36
N SER A 248 -23.97 -1.82 -25.99
CA SER A 248 -24.44 -3.16 -25.58
C SER A 248 -23.39 -4.24 -25.83
N ILE A 249 -22.63 -4.14 -26.92
CA ILE A 249 -21.50 -5.02 -27.25
C ILE A 249 -20.39 -4.84 -26.21
N ALA A 250 -20.02 -3.60 -25.91
CA ALA A 250 -19.02 -3.30 -24.90
C ALA A 250 -19.39 -3.90 -23.53
N THR A 251 -20.63 -3.68 -23.10
CA THR A 251 -21.14 -4.24 -21.84
C THR A 251 -21.08 -5.77 -21.85
N ALA A 252 -21.52 -6.41 -22.93
CA ALA A 252 -21.47 -7.86 -23.03
C ALA A 252 -20.04 -8.44 -23.03
N LEU A 253 -19.08 -7.72 -23.61
CA LEU A 253 -17.64 -8.11 -23.54
C LEU A 253 -17.10 -8.02 -22.13
N VAL A 254 -17.46 -6.98 -21.38
CA VAL A 254 -17.06 -6.84 -19.96
C VAL A 254 -17.73 -7.90 -19.09
N GLU A 255 -18.99 -8.25 -19.36
CA GLU A 255 -19.66 -9.38 -18.70
C GLU A 255 -18.93 -10.71 -18.97
N GLN A 256 -18.53 -10.96 -20.21
CA GLN A 256 -17.73 -12.14 -20.59
C GLN A 256 -16.35 -12.14 -19.88
N PHE A 257 -15.72 -10.97 -19.79
CA PHE A 257 -14.47 -10.82 -19.05
C PHE A 257 -14.68 -11.14 -17.56
N HIS A 258 -15.64 -10.53 -16.89
CA HIS A 258 -15.89 -10.77 -15.47
C HIS A 258 -16.21 -12.23 -15.13
N GLN A 259 -16.90 -12.92 -16.04
CA GLN A 259 -17.28 -14.33 -15.85
C GLN A 259 -16.12 -15.30 -16.07
N ASN A 260 -15.23 -14.99 -17.00
CA ASN A 260 -14.25 -15.96 -17.50
C ASN A 260 -12.79 -15.59 -17.22
N PHE A 261 -12.52 -14.37 -16.75
CA PHE A 261 -11.14 -13.93 -16.50
C PHE A 261 -10.60 -14.57 -15.22
N ASP A 262 -9.48 -15.25 -15.38
CA ASP A 262 -8.65 -15.77 -14.32
C ASP A 262 -7.19 -15.76 -14.75
N PHE A 263 -6.26 -15.84 -13.81
CA PHE A 263 -4.84 -15.87 -14.12
C PHE A 263 -4.07 -16.71 -13.10
N GLU A 264 -2.97 -17.29 -13.57
CA GLU A 264 -2.03 -18.05 -12.75
C GLU A 264 -0.61 -17.59 -13.07
N ILE A 265 0.11 -17.09 -12.08
CA ILE A 265 1.53 -16.77 -12.20
C ILE A 265 2.29 -18.08 -12.16
N THR A 266 3.03 -18.38 -13.23
CA THR A 266 3.74 -19.65 -13.38
C THR A 266 5.22 -19.54 -13.04
N SER A 267 5.82 -18.37 -13.24
CA SER A 267 7.19 -18.07 -12.80
C SER A 267 7.45 -16.57 -12.75
N CYS A 268 8.34 -16.18 -11.88
CA CYS A 268 8.90 -14.83 -11.79
C CYS A 268 10.42 -14.93 -11.91
N ASN A 269 11.00 -14.09 -12.77
CA ASN A 269 12.44 -13.90 -12.87
C ASN A 269 12.73 -12.45 -12.53
N GLU A 270 13.31 -12.24 -11.36
CA GLU A 270 13.66 -10.93 -10.82
C GLU A 270 15.17 -10.71 -10.94
N GLU A 271 15.56 -9.55 -11.47
CA GLU A 271 16.93 -9.10 -11.63
C GLU A 271 17.09 -7.66 -11.14
N SER A 272 17.52 -7.50 -9.90
CA SER A 272 17.74 -6.20 -9.24
C SER A 272 16.51 -5.28 -9.27
N TYR A 273 16.37 -4.44 -10.30
CA TYR A 273 15.27 -3.48 -10.46
C TYR A 273 14.28 -3.84 -11.57
N THR A 274 14.37 -5.03 -12.12
CA THR A 274 13.47 -5.50 -13.18
C THR A 274 12.95 -6.88 -12.86
N ALA A 275 11.70 -7.14 -13.24
CA ALA A 275 11.12 -8.48 -13.13
C ALA A 275 10.35 -8.84 -14.39
N SER A 276 10.43 -10.13 -14.77
CA SER A 276 9.64 -10.71 -15.86
C SER A 276 8.79 -11.84 -15.31
N ILE A 277 7.47 -11.67 -15.38
CA ILE A 277 6.51 -12.59 -14.79
C ILE A 277 5.77 -13.34 -15.89
N GLN A 278 5.94 -14.64 -15.93
CA GLN A 278 5.17 -15.52 -16.80
C GLN A 278 3.82 -15.82 -16.19
N THR A 279 2.76 -15.56 -16.93
CA THR A 279 1.40 -15.70 -16.44
C THR A 279 0.55 -16.46 -17.47
N GLU A 280 -0.24 -17.42 -17.03
CA GLU A 280 -1.29 -18.03 -17.82
C GLU A 280 -2.60 -17.27 -17.58
N ILE A 281 -3.15 -16.67 -18.63
CA ILE A 281 -4.41 -15.94 -18.59
C ILE A 281 -5.51 -16.82 -19.17
N THR A 282 -6.56 -17.04 -18.40
CA THR A 282 -7.81 -17.64 -18.85
C THR A 282 -8.83 -16.54 -19.12
N THR A 283 -9.44 -16.54 -20.30
CA THR A 283 -10.47 -15.58 -20.67
C THR A 283 -11.45 -16.20 -21.66
N PHE A 284 -12.50 -15.48 -22.03
CA PHE A 284 -13.41 -15.93 -23.07
C PHE A 284 -12.70 -16.12 -24.42
N ASP A 285 -13.16 -17.07 -25.24
CA ASP A 285 -12.55 -17.33 -26.55
C ASP A 285 -13.08 -16.37 -27.61
N SER A 286 -12.34 -15.29 -27.84
CA SER A 286 -12.63 -14.29 -28.87
C SER A 286 -12.66 -14.88 -30.30
N ASN A 287 -11.87 -15.92 -30.58
CA ASN A 287 -11.87 -16.56 -31.89
C ASN A 287 -13.14 -17.39 -32.09
N ALA A 288 -13.63 -18.06 -31.06
CA ALA A 288 -14.89 -18.80 -31.13
C ALA A 288 -16.06 -17.83 -31.40
N ILE A 289 -16.10 -16.67 -30.71
CA ILE A 289 -17.10 -15.62 -30.92
C ILE A 289 -17.06 -15.13 -32.40
N LEU A 290 -15.86 -14.77 -32.87
CA LEU A 290 -15.74 -14.23 -34.25
C LEU A 290 -16.06 -15.27 -35.30
N THR A 291 -15.70 -16.53 -35.12
CA THR A 291 -16.02 -17.61 -36.06
C THR A 291 -17.51 -17.83 -36.12
N ALA A 292 -18.23 -17.87 -35.02
CA ALA A 292 -19.68 -17.99 -34.98
C ALA A 292 -20.35 -16.79 -35.60
N TYR A 293 -19.91 -15.57 -35.25
CA TYR A 293 -20.40 -14.34 -35.86
C TYR A 293 -20.23 -14.32 -37.37
N GLN A 294 -19.08 -14.66 -37.92
CA GLN A 294 -18.79 -14.69 -39.35
C GLN A 294 -19.70 -15.67 -40.09
N ALA A 295 -19.94 -16.85 -39.55
CA ALA A 295 -20.81 -17.86 -40.14
C ALA A 295 -22.29 -17.38 -40.20
N GLU A 296 -22.78 -16.74 -39.13
CA GLU A 296 -24.11 -16.20 -39.08
C GLU A 296 -24.26 -14.96 -39.99
N GLN A 297 -23.25 -14.10 -40.06
CA GLN A 297 -23.21 -12.94 -40.96
C GLN A 297 -23.22 -13.37 -42.41
N GLU A 298 -22.45 -14.38 -42.80
CA GLU A 298 -22.45 -14.93 -44.15
C GLU A 298 -23.83 -15.49 -44.50
N THR A 299 -24.46 -16.23 -43.59
CA THR A 299 -25.80 -16.76 -43.75
C THR A 299 -26.83 -15.64 -43.99
N TYR A 300 -26.78 -14.57 -43.20
CA TYR A 300 -27.64 -13.42 -43.37
C TYR A 300 -27.37 -12.73 -44.70
N LEU A 301 -26.14 -12.43 -45.07
CA LEU A 301 -25.81 -11.72 -46.30
C LEU A 301 -26.24 -12.49 -47.55
N ASN A 302 -26.35 -13.82 -47.49
CA ASN A 302 -26.85 -14.68 -48.57
C ASN A 302 -28.40 -14.84 -48.54
N SER A 303 -29.10 -14.22 -47.59
CA SER A 303 -30.55 -14.32 -47.44
C SER A 303 -31.30 -13.30 -48.31
N ALA A 304 -32.59 -13.57 -48.54
CA ALA A 304 -33.50 -12.61 -49.22
C ALA A 304 -33.65 -11.31 -48.39
N ASP A 305 -33.59 -11.39 -47.06
CA ASP A 305 -33.71 -10.24 -46.17
C ASP A 305 -32.56 -9.24 -46.40
N ALA A 306 -31.33 -9.73 -46.55
CA ALA A 306 -30.19 -8.85 -46.83
C ALA A 306 -30.28 -8.13 -48.17
N VAL A 307 -31.01 -8.68 -49.16
CA VAL A 307 -31.24 -8.03 -50.44
C VAL A 307 -32.24 -6.87 -50.29
N ILE A 308 -33.22 -7.03 -49.40
CA ILE A 308 -34.27 -6.05 -49.12
C ILE A 308 -33.75 -4.94 -48.21
N ASP A 309 -32.90 -5.30 -47.25
CA ASP A 309 -32.34 -4.39 -46.28
C ASP A 309 -31.33 -3.42 -46.93
N GLY A 310 -31.44 -2.14 -46.63
CA GLY A 310 -30.44 -1.15 -46.99
C GLY A 310 -29.16 -1.30 -46.13
N SER A 311 -28.12 -0.53 -46.47
CA SER A 311 -26.83 -0.57 -45.77
C SER A 311 -26.95 -0.39 -44.26
N THR A 312 -27.76 0.56 -43.80
CA THR A 312 -27.98 0.83 -42.38
C THR A 312 -28.52 -0.39 -41.64
N LYS A 313 -29.56 -1.02 -42.16
CA LYS A 313 -30.15 -2.22 -41.55
C LYS A 313 -29.20 -3.42 -41.54
N ARG A 314 -28.41 -3.58 -42.61
CA ARG A 314 -27.38 -4.63 -42.65
C ARG A 314 -26.33 -4.40 -41.57
N TYR A 315 -25.92 -3.16 -41.35
CA TYR A 315 -25.00 -2.79 -40.30
C TYR A 315 -25.59 -3.07 -38.92
N GLU A 316 -26.81 -2.60 -38.62
CA GLU A 316 -27.53 -2.89 -37.38
C GLU A 316 -27.66 -4.42 -37.14
N LYS A 317 -28.00 -5.18 -38.18
CA LYS A 317 -28.10 -6.63 -38.07
C LYS A 317 -26.76 -7.29 -37.77
N SER A 318 -25.67 -6.77 -38.34
CA SER A 318 -24.31 -7.23 -38.08
C SER A 318 -23.93 -7.01 -36.59
N LEU A 319 -24.24 -5.84 -36.02
CA LEU A 319 -24.03 -5.56 -34.59
C LEU A 319 -24.85 -6.49 -33.68
N GLN A 320 -26.13 -6.74 -34.05
CA GLN A 320 -27.00 -7.66 -33.29
C GLN A 320 -26.47 -9.10 -33.31
N LEU A 321 -25.98 -9.57 -34.47
CA LEU A 321 -25.38 -10.89 -34.58
C LEU A 321 -24.11 -11.00 -33.71
N LEU A 322 -23.25 -10.00 -33.75
CA LEU A 322 -22.06 -9.97 -32.89
C LEU A 322 -22.43 -9.99 -31.40
N LEU A 323 -23.36 -9.14 -30.99
CA LEU A 323 -23.86 -9.09 -29.61
C LEU A 323 -24.43 -10.44 -29.16
N THR A 324 -25.21 -11.10 -30.04
CA THR A 324 -25.79 -12.42 -29.74
C THR A 324 -24.70 -13.46 -29.53
N ASN A 325 -23.69 -13.48 -30.39
CA ASN A 325 -22.58 -14.44 -30.28
C ASN A 325 -21.69 -14.18 -29.06
N ILE A 326 -21.48 -12.91 -28.66
CA ILE A 326 -20.79 -12.58 -27.42
C ILE A 326 -21.58 -13.13 -26.21
N LYS A 327 -22.89 -12.83 -26.14
CA LYS A 327 -23.73 -13.24 -25.00
C LYS A 327 -23.91 -14.76 -24.91
N SER A 328 -23.93 -15.46 -26.02
CA SER A 328 -24.10 -16.92 -26.03
C SER A 328 -22.76 -17.69 -25.89
N ASN A 329 -21.63 -17.00 -25.92
CA ASN A 329 -20.35 -17.66 -25.82
C ASN A 329 -20.14 -18.29 -24.44
N THR A 330 -19.75 -19.57 -24.43
CA THR A 330 -19.35 -20.32 -23.24
C THR A 330 -17.92 -20.87 -23.37
N ALA A 331 -17.29 -20.60 -24.50
CA ALA A 331 -15.92 -21.07 -24.74
C ALA A 331 -14.91 -20.13 -24.06
N THR A 332 -13.90 -20.74 -23.45
CA THR A 332 -12.75 -20.06 -22.86
C THR A 332 -11.46 -20.48 -23.54
N ARG A 333 -10.46 -19.63 -23.46
CA ARG A 333 -9.10 -19.93 -23.91
C ARG A 333 -8.09 -19.59 -22.83
N LYS A 334 -6.96 -20.30 -22.87
CA LYS A 334 -5.78 -20.00 -22.07
C LYS A 334 -4.69 -19.43 -22.98
N THR A 335 -4.04 -18.38 -22.52
CA THR A 335 -2.97 -17.70 -23.25
C THR A 335 -1.82 -17.41 -22.29
N SER A 336 -0.61 -17.79 -22.68
CA SER A 336 0.57 -17.39 -21.92
C SER A 336 0.94 -15.94 -22.26
N ALA A 337 1.16 -15.14 -21.24
CA ALA A 337 1.63 -13.76 -21.33
C ALA A 337 2.86 -13.56 -20.43
N VAL A 338 3.75 -12.68 -20.82
CA VAL A 338 4.87 -12.24 -19.99
C VAL A 338 4.66 -10.78 -19.67
N PHE A 339 4.68 -10.45 -18.39
CA PHE A 339 4.59 -9.08 -17.90
C PHE A 339 5.94 -8.61 -17.37
N HIS A 340 6.28 -7.37 -17.66
CA HIS A 340 7.54 -6.77 -17.24
C HIS A 340 7.26 -5.69 -16.20
N LEU A 341 7.99 -5.74 -15.09
CA LEU A 341 7.93 -4.76 -14.04
C LEU A 341 9.31 -4.12 -13.82
N THR A 342 9.31 -2.89 -13.37
CA THR A 342 10.50 -2.17 -12.96
C THR A 342 10.27 -1.55 -11.59
N ASN A 343 11.26 -1.69 -10.70
CA ASN A 343 11.29 -0.96 -9.44
C ASN A 343 11.95 0.40 -9.67
N ASP A 344 11.24 1.49 -9.42
CA ASP A 344 11.73 2.85 -9.63
C ASP A 344 12.45 3.43 -8.39
N GLY A 345 12.67 2.59 -7.36
CA GLY A 345 13.23 2.98 -6.07
C GLY A 345 12.17 3.36 -5.05
N VAL A 346 10.89 3.35 -5.42
CA VAL A 346 9.74 3.58 -4.54
C VAL A 346 8.84 2.35 -4.50
N SER A 347 8.58 1.73 -5.66
CA SER A 347 7.74 0.54 -5.78
C SER A 347 7.93 -0.15 -7.13
N TRP A 348 7.44 -1.38 -7.23
CA TRP A 348 7.34 -2.09 -8.50
C TRP A 348 6.20 -1.52 -9.35
N LYS A 349 6.49 -1.25 -10.63
CA LYS A 349 5.53 -0.71 -11.61
C LYS A 349 5.50 -1.55 -12.86
N LEU A 350 4.29 -1.79 -13.37
CA LEU A 350 4.08 -2.50 -14.62
C LEU A 350 4.55 -1.64 -15.80
N GLN A 351 5.41 -2.21 -16.65
CA GLN A 351 6.00 -1.55 -17.82
C GLN A 351 5.23 -1.81 -19.11
N ASP A 352 4.45 -2.88 -19.12
CA ASP A 352 3.68 -3.24 -20.31
C ASP A 352 2.59 -2.20 -20.56
N SER A 353 2.41 -1.87 -21.85
CA SER A 353 1.34 -0.95 -22.22
C SER A 353 -0.03 -1.56 -21.88
N ASN A 354 -0.95 -0.72 -21.44
CA ASN A 354 -2.33 -1.13 -21.17
C ASN A 354 -2.97 -1.84 -22.38
N THR A 355 -2.60 -1.41 -23.60
CA THR A 355 -3.01 -2.07 -24.85
C THR A 355 -2.49 -3.51 -24.96
N SER A 356 -1.26 -3.80 -24.50
CA SER A 356 -0.73 -5.17 -24.50
C SER A 356 -1.52 -6.06 -23.56
N ILE A 357 -1.92 -5.54 -22.40
CA ILE A 357 -2.78 -6.23 -21.44
C ILE A 357 -4.16 -6.48 -22.05
N GLY A 358 -4.73 -5.45 -22.67
CA GLY A 358 -6.01 -5.54 -23.39
C GLY A 358 -5.99 -6.62 -24.49
N ASN A 359 -4.90 -6.70 -25.24
CA ASN A 359 -4.72 -7.74 -26.27
C ASN A 359 -4.62 -9.15 -25.66
N ALA A 360 -3.95 -9.31 -24.52
CA ALA A 360 -3.86 -10.59 -23.83
C ALA A 360 -5.25 -11.07 -23.34
N ILE A 361 -6.09 -10.14 -22.89
CA ILE A 361 -7.43 -10.42 -22.35
C ILE A 361 -8.46 -10.60 -23.48
N PHE A 362 -8.59 -9.61 -24.38
CA PHE A 362 -9.65 -9.55 -25.41
C PHE A 362 -9.24 -10.20 -26.72
N GLY A 363 -7.95 -10.48 -26.93
CA GLY A 363 -7.42 -11.11 -28.11
C GLY A 363 -7.75 -10.36 -29.40
N THR A 364 -8.22 -11.06 -30.41
CA THR A 364 -8.55 -10.48 -31.71
C THR A 364 -9.70 -9.48 -31.68
N LEU A 365 -10.52 -9.46 -30.63
CA LEU A 365 -11.58 -8.45 -30.44
C LEU A 365 -11.03 -7.12 -29.95
N SER A 366 -9.81 -7.05 -29.40
CA SER A 366 -9.19 -5.78 -28.99
C SER A 366 -8.90 -4.83 -30.16
N SER A 367 -8.67 -5.38 -31.35
CA SER A 367 -8.34 -4.64 -32.57
C SER A 367 -9.40 -4.80 -33.67
N SER A 368 -10.54 -5.36 -33.31
CA SER A 368 -11.47 -5.79 -34.30
C SER A 368 -12.29 -4.69 -34.95
N PRO A 369 -12.38 -4.82 -36.21
CA PRO A 369 -13.19 -3.96 -37.06
C PRO A 369 -14.63 -4.45 -37.07
N VAL A 370 -15.50 -3.71 -36.46
CA VAL A 370 -16.76 -3.45 -37.16
C VAL A 370 -16.42 -2.31 -38.10
N SER A 371 -15.72 -2.64 -39.20
CA SER A 371 -15.52 -1.66 -40.30
C SER A 371 -16.87 -1.20 -40.82
N GLU A 372 -17.03 0.11 -40.86
CA GLU A 372 -18.18 0.77 -41.47
C GLU A 372 -18.44 0.31 -42.89
#